data_947f3cbe3057bc1d9e51c29ea93ad085
#
_entry.id   947f3cbe3057bc1d9e51c29ea93ad085
#
_cell.length_a   1.000
_cell.length_b   1.000
_cell.length_c   1.000
_cell.angle_alpha   90.00
_cell.angle_beta   90.00
_cell.angle_gamma   90.00
#
_symmetry.space_group_name_H-M   'P 1'
#
loop_
_entity.id
_entity.type
_entity.pdbx_description
1 polymer ?
#
loop_
_entity_poly.entity_id
_entity_poly.type
_entity_poly.pdbx_seq_one_letter_code
_entity_poly.pdbx_strand_id
1 'polypeptide(L)'
;MNPRRSTPRRWTRLLLGAVAAVVVSAGLPPLAAAANDAPGTVATVEALPAAASVPGAGAEYRLTYWTADHSGAPRLSTGAVHVPSGPPPPGGWPVVSYAHGTIGLADQCAPSAAGNIPQESDFTARWLRRGYAVVATDYAGLGTPGELTYLDGLAAAHNVIDMVRAARAVDPALSSRWIAAGLSQGGHAALNTAHVATAYAPDLDYRGAVALGAPTNLDQVFALGRPGIPNLGLAGLTKFVLFTMVGMRDARPDLNIDSYLSPRGRELARIATQVCTVEFNDHVGNASVGDLFSRPLDDLRPAMADYLGVPTTGYDRPLFLGQGVVDLVVPIPLTLAFVGQLTASQTDLTFRTYPDADHIGTLAAAFDDAAAFADRGLAAAR
;
A
#
# COMPACT_ATOMS: atom_id res chain seq x y z
N MET A 1 -105.76 46.17 -34.36
CA MET A 1 -106.04 44.85 -33.80
C MET A 1 -104.79 44.35 -33.18
N ASN A 2 -104.81 44.05 -31.95
CA ASN A 2 -103.63 43.97 -31.06
C ASN A 2 -102.91 42.65 -31.10
N PRO A 3 -101.57 42.58 -31.16
CA PRO A 3 -100.85 41.34 -30.97
C PRO A 3 -100.24 41.27 -29.55
N ARG A 4 -100.29 40.10 -29.01
CA ARG A 4 -99.83 39.72 -27.69
C ARG A 4 -98.33 39.62 -27.64
N ARG A 5 -97.75 40.19 -26.64
CA ARG A 5 -96.32 40.07 -26.25
C ARG A 5 -96.06 38.69 -25.66
N SER A 6 -94.98 38.02 -26.15
CA SER A 6 -94.44 36.84 -25.53
C SER A 6 -93.01 37.14 -25.01
N THR A 7 -92.77 36.90 -23.75
CA THR A 7 -91.53 37.09 -23.06
C THR A 7 -90.60 35.92 -23.33
N PRO A 8 -89.28 36.10 -23.52
CA PRO A 8 -88.36 35.00 -23.66
C PRO A 8 -87.87 34.47 -22.30
N ARG A 9 -87.91 33.17 -22.15
CA ARG A 9 -87.32 32.40 -21.03
C ARG A 9 -85.81 32.42 -21.15
N ARG A 10 -85.12 32.92 -20.10
CA ARG A 10 -83.68 32.84 -19.92
C ARG A 10 -83.30 31.40 -19.52
N TRP A 11 -82.51 30.76 -20.35
CA TRP A 11 -81.81 29.48 -20.03
C TRP A 11 -80.51 29.83 -19.39
N THR A 12 -80.37 29.50 -18.09
CA THR A 12 -79.08 29.55 -17.37
C THR A 12 -78.26 28.28 -17.73
N ARG A 13 -77.20 28.44 -18.45
CA ARG A 13 -76.26 27.36 -18.71
C ARG A 13 -75.29 27.24 -17.51
N LEU A 14 -75.40 26.16 -16.75
CA LEU A 14 -74.41 25.74 -15.80
C LEU A 14 -73.17 25.27 -16.54
N LEU A 15 -72.09 25.98 -16.42
CA LEU A 15 -70.73 25.52 -16.83
C LEU A 15 -70.19 24.70 -15.68
N LEU A 16 -70.14 23.36 -15.85
CA LEU A 16 -69.30 22.47 -15.03
C LEU A 16 -67.84 22.68 -15.46
N GLY A 17 -67.06 23.38 -14.63
CA GLY A 17 -65.61 23.42 -14.76
C GLY A 17 -64.97 22.10 -14.28
N ALA A 18 -64.46 21.32 -15.18
CA ALA A 18 -63.61 20.20 -14.83
C ALA A 18 -62.24 20.73 -14.40
N VAL A 19 -61.92 20.65 -13.11
CA VAL A 19 -60.59 20.90 -12.56
C VAL A 19 -59.75 19.64 -12.83
N ALA A 20 -58.90 19.66 -13.83
CA ALA A 20 -57.87 18.63 -14.02
C ALA A 20 -56.76 18.82 -12.99
N ALA A 21 -56.75 17.99 -11.96
CA ALA A 21 -55.60 17.88 -11.02
C ALA A 21 -54.41 17.29 -11.74
N VAL A 22 -53.43 18.12 -12.08
CA VAL A 22 -52.10 17.67 -12.53
C VAL A 22 -51.37 17.13 -11.30
N VAL A 23 -51.33 15.82 -11.11
CA VAL A 23 -50.44 15.16 -10.15
C VAL A 23 -49.03 15.24 -10.71
N VAL A 24 -48.25 16.24 -10.30
CA VAL A 24 -46.80 16.25 -10.50
C VAL A 24 -46.21 15.24 -9.52
N SER A 25 -45.97 14.01 -9.97
CA SER A 25 -45.12 13.06 -9.26
C SER A 25 -43.70 13.60 -9.30
N ALA A 26 -43.29 14.30 -8.26
CA ALA A 26 -41.88 14.57 -8.00
C ALA A 26 -41.20 13.23 -7.75
N GLY A 27 -40.61 12.65 -8.80
CA GLY A 27 -39.71 11.54 -8.66
C GLY A 27 -38.55 11.98 -7.78
N LEU A 28 -38.44 11.40 -6.57
CA LEU A 28 -37.23 11.51 -5.78
C LEU A 28 -36.06 11.03 -6.67
N PRO A 29 -34.98 11.81 -6.77
CA PRO A 29 -33.77 11.27 -7.44
C PRO A 29 -33.39 9.97 -6.74
N PRO A 30 -32.92 8.95 -7.48
CA PRO A 30 -32.39 7.76 -6.84
C PRO A 30 -31.32 8.25 -5.85
N LEU A 31 -31.44 7.89 -4.58
CA LEU A 31 -30.33 7.96 -3.65
C LEU A 31 -29.21 7.16 -4.32
N ALA A 32 -28.23 7.85 -4.89
CA ALA A 32 -26.96 7.23 -5.19
C ALA A 32 -26.50 6.64 -3.86
N ALA A 33 -26.42 5.30 -3.78
CA ALA A 33 -25.78 4.66 -2.65
C ALA A 33 -24.43 5.35 -2.54
N ALA A 34 -24.17 6.05 -1.43
CA ALA A 34 -22.88 6.62 -1.17
C ALA A 34 -21.88 5.47 -1.31
N ALA A 35 -20.93 5.59 -2.22
CA ALA A 35 -19.89 4.61 -2.36
C ALA A 35 -19.25 4.48 -0.97
N ASN A 36 -19.28 3.29 -0.39
CA ASN A 36 -18.67 3.05 0.91
C ASN A 36 -17.16 2.97 0.66
N ASP A 37 -16.48 4.09 0.82
CA ASP A 37 -15.03 4.27 0.66
C ASP A 37 -14.25 4.07 1.97
N ALA A 38 -14.89 3.47 2.97
CA ALA A 38 -14.24 3.15 4.24
C ALA A 38 -13.06 2.18 4.03
N PRO A 39 -11.96 2.36 4.78
CA PRO A 39 -10.78 1.52 4.71
C PRO A 39 -11.12 0.01 4.85
N GLY A 40 -10.58 -0.81 3.95
CA GLY A 40 -10.84 -2.24 3.87
C GLY A 40 -12.11 -2.64 3.10
N THR A 41 -12.92 -1.66 2.61
CA THR A 41 -14.08 -1.97 1.77
C THR A 41 -13.63 -2.43 0.38
N VAL A 42 -14.18 -3.55 -0.07
CA VAL A 42 -13.89 -4.13 -1.39
C VAL A 42 -14.69 -3.40 -2.47
N ALA A 43 -13.99 -2.89 -3.49
CA ALA A 43 -14.60 -2.29 -4.67
C ALA A 43 -14.85 -3.33 -5.77
N THR A 44 -13.86 -4.19 -6.07
CA THR A 44 -14.01 -5.31 -7.03
C THR A 44 -13.28 -6.55 -6.57
N VAL A 45 -13.78 -7.71 -7.04
CA VAL A 45 -13.13 -9.02 -6.91
C VAL A 45 -13.02 -9.60 -8.32
N GLU A 46 -11.82 -9.97 -8.71
CA GLU A 46 -11.51 -10.50 -10.02
C GLU A 46 -10.68 -11.79 -9.91
N ALA A 47 -10.67 -12.60 -10.97
CA ALA A 47 -9.71 -13.69 -11.05
C ALA A 47 -8.28 -13.12 -11.10
N LEU A 48 -7.37 -13.71 -10.33
CA LEU A 48 -5.98 -13.30 -10.37
C LEU A 48 -5.37 -13.65 -11.75
N PRO A 49 -4.69 -12.73 -12.44
CA PRO A 49 -3.97 -13.02 -13.66
C PRO A 49 -2.93 -14.12 -13.48
N ALA A 50 -2.76 -14.99 -14.47
CA ALA A 50 -1.82 -16.11 -14.41
C ALA A 50 -0.36 -15.67 -14.11
N ALA A 51 0.02 -14.47 -14.54
CA ALA A 51 1.34 -13.91 -14.26
C ALA A 51 1.59 -13.68 -12.76
N ALA A 52 0.52 -13.42 -11.99
CA ALA A 52 0.58 -13.16 -10.55
C ALA A 52 0.29 -14.41 -9.70
N SER A 53 -0.09 -15.54 -10.33
CA SER A 53 -0.38 -16.80 -9.64
C SER A 53 0.88 -17.39 -8.98
N VAL A 54 0.68 -17.99 -7.80
CA VAL A 54 1.76 -18.54 -6.99
C VAL A 54 1.58 -20.04 -6.78
N PRO A 55 2.64 -20.86 -7.00
CA PRO A 55 2.56 -22.30 -6.79
C PRO A 55 2.12 -22.68 -5.36
N GLY A 56 1.14 -23.58 -5.27
CA GLY A 56 0.63 -24.08 -3.98
C GLY A 56 -0.63 -23.37 -3.49
N ALA A 57 -1.10 -22.34 -4.19
CA ALA A 57 -2.39 -21.74 -3.92
C ALA A 57 -3.54 -22.68 -4.32
N GLY A 58 -4.57 -22.76 -3.49
CA GLY A 58 -5.83 -23.47 -3.75
C GLY A 58 -6.90 -22.53 -4.32
N ALA A 59 -6.85 -21.27 -3.92
CA ALA A 59 -7.69 -20.21 -4.48
C ALA A 59 -6.89 -18.90 -4.55
N GLU A 60 -7.18 -18.10 -5.58
CA GLU A 60 -6.48 -16.84 -5.82
C GLU A 60 -7.44 -15.79 -6.36
N TYR A 61 -7.34 -14.57 -5.85
CA TYR A 61 -8.18 -13.44 -6.23
C TYR A 61 -7.34 -12.19 -6.42
N ARG A 62 -7.77 -11.31 -7.32
CA ARG A 62 -7.32 -9.92 -7.36
C ARG A 62 -8.41 -9.04 -6.78
N LEU A 63 -8.05 -8.18 -5.85
CA LEU A 63 -8.97 -7.22 -5.24
C LEU A 63 -8.63 -5.80 -5.65
N THR A 64 -9.67 -4.97 -5.83
CA THR A 64 -9.56 -3.52 -5.68
C THR A 64 -10.28 -3.16 -4.38
N TYR A 65 -9.65 -2.38 -3.52
CA TYR A 65 -10.19 -2.06 -2.21
C TYR A 65 -9.87 -0.61 -1.80
N TRP A 66 -10.67 -0.08 -0.90
CA TRP A 66 -10.46 1.23 -0.31
C TRP A 66 -9.46 1.16 0.84
N THR A 67 -8.60 2.14 0.92
CA THR A 67 -7.60 2.36 1.96
C THR A 67 -7.46 3.85 2.23
N ALA A 68 -6.57 4.25 3.14
CA ALA A 68 -6.30 5.64 3.44
C ALA A 68 -4.88 6.05 3.02
N ASP A 69 -4.72 7.29 2.55
CA ASP A 69 -3.41 7.90 2.37
C ASP A 69 -2.83 8.41 3.71
N HIS A 70 -1.70 9.11 3.64
CA HIS A 70 -1.03 9.69 4.81
C HIS A 70 -1.92 10.62 5.63
N SER A 71 -2.80 11.37 4.97
CA SER A 71 -3.73 12.32 5.61
C SER A 71 -4.99 11.66 6.16
N GLY A 72 -5.21 10.37 5.88
CA GLY A 72 -6.43 9.64 6.17
C GLY A 72 -7.50 9.79 5.08
N ALA A 73 -7.20 10.41 3.94
CA ALA A 73 -8.14 10.52 2.83
C ALA A 73 -8.27 9.18 2.09
N PRO A 74 -9.47 8.84 1.58
CA PRO A 74 -9.70 7.56 0.91
C PRO A 74 -8.95 7.47 -0.42
N ARG A 75 -8.31 6.32 -0.65
CA ARG A 75 -7.61 5.96 -1.88
C ARG A 75 -7.99 4.54 -2.29
N LEU A 76 -7.91 4.24 -3.57
CA LEU A 76 -7.99 2.86 -4.06
C LEU A 76 -6.61 2.22 -4.10
N SER A 77 -6.55 0.95 -3.71
CA SER A 77 -5.41 0.08 -3.94
C SER A 77 -5.86 -1.22 -4.59
N THR A 78 -4.95 -1.91 -5.23
CA THR A 78 -5.16 -3.29 -5.66
C THR A 78 -4.28 -4.25 -4.87
N GLY A 79 -4.54 -5.53 -4.99
CA GLY A 79 -3.73 -6.56 -4.34
C GLY A 79 -4.17 -7.97 -4.70
N ALA A 80 -3.33 -8.92 -4.34
CA ALA A 80 -3.56 -10.35 -4.55
C ALA A 80 -3.87 -11.06 -3.24
N VAL A 81 -4.77 -12.05 -3.30
CA VAL A 81 -5.06 -12.99 -2.22
C VAL A 81 -4.70 -14.38 -2.68
N HIS A 82 -3.86 -15.07 -1.92
CA HIS A 82 -3.46 -16.45 -2.15
C HIS A 82 -3.86 -17.29 -0.95
N VAL A 83 -4.72 -18.27 -1.14
CA VAL A 83 -5.24 -19.14 -0.09
C VAL A 83 -4.62 -20.54 -0.24
N PRO A 84 -4.14 -21.17 0.82
CA PRO A 84 -3.60 -22.53 0.74
C PRO A 84 -4.61 -23.55 0.20
N SER A 85 -4.11 -24.63 -0.39
CA SER A 85 -4.95 -25.75 -0.81
C SER A 85 -5.44 -26.56 0.39
N GLY A 86 -6.64 -27.11 0.28
CA GLY A 86 -7.26 -27.97 1.29
C GLY A 86 -8.20 -27.22 2.25
N PRO A 87 -8.67 -27.88 3.32
CA PRO A 87 -9.57 -27.27 4.27
C PRO A 87 -8.81 -26.34 5.24
N PRO A 88 -9.41 -25.21 5.64
CA PRO A 88 -8.81 -24.33 6.63
C PRO A 88 -8.71 -25.02 8.01
N PRO A 89 -7.70 -24.70 8.81
CA PRO A 89 -7.60 -25.16 10.19
C PRO A 89 -8.70 -24.52 11.05
N PRO A 90 -8.96 -25.05 12.26
CA PRO A 90 -9.87 -24.42 13.20
C PRO A 90 -9.49 -22.95 13.47
N GLY A 91 -10.44 -22.04 13.24
CA GLY A 91 -10.23 -20.59 13.36
C GLY A 91 -9.75 -19.91 12.08
N GLY A 92 -9.73 -20.64 10.96
CA GLY A 92 -9.34 -20.12 9.63
C GLY A 92 -7.84 -20.11 9.37
N TRP A 93 -7.45 -19.84 8.13
CA TRP A 93 -6.06 -19.69 7.73
C TRP A 93 -5.44 -18.46 8.39
N PRO A 94 -4.36 -18.60 9.17
CA PRO A 94 -3.64 -17.42 9.67
C PRO A 94 -3.05 -16.65 8.48
N VAL A 95 -2.99 -15.33 8.59
CA VAL A 95 -2.69 -14.44 7.45
C VAL A 95 -1.31 -13.82 7.56
N VAL A 96 -0.56 -13.86 6.47
CA VAL A 96 0.61 -13.03 6.24
C VAL A 96 0.21 -11.92 5.28
N SER A 97 0.18 -10.67 5.73
CA SER A 97 0.04 -9.51 4.85
C SER A 97 1.41 -9.14 4.30
N TYR A 98 1.64 -9.50 3.04
CA TYR A 98 2.93 -9.31 2.39
C TYR A 98 2.98 -7.98 1.67
N ALA A 99 4.02 -7.23 1.96
CA ALA A 99 4.38 -5.95 1.39
C ALA A 99 5.59 -6.16 0.46
N HIS A 100 5.41 -5.92 -0.84
CA HIS A 100 6.47 -6.17 -1.84
C HIS A 100 7.58 -5.13 -1.83
N GLY A 101 8.73 -5.49 -2.38
CA GLY A 101 9.87 -4.60 -2.60
C GLY A 101 9.63 -3.60 -3.75
N THR A 102 10.65 -2.82 -4.07
CA THR A 102 10.57 -1.80 -5.13
C THR A 102 10.53 -2.41 -6.52
N ILE A 103 9.45 -2.17 -7.26
CA ILE A 103 9.23 -2.68 -8.63
C ILE A 103 9.02 -1.58 -9.68
N GLY A 104 8.85 -0.32 -9.27
CA GLY A 104 8.61 0.84 -10.12
C GLY A 104 7.45 1.68 -9.60
N LEU A 105 7.14 2.77 -10.32
CA LEU A 105 6.03 3.67 -10.00
C LEU A 105 4.92 3.64 -11.05
N ALA A 106 5.14 2.96 -12.19
CA ALA A 106 4.16 2.89 -13.27
C ALA A 106 3.10 1.82 -12.98
N ASP A 107 1.85 2.10 -13.33
CA ASP A 107 0.69 1.23 -13.06
C ASP A 107 0.84 -0.21 -13.55
N GLN A 108 1.48 -0.40 -14.71
CA GLN A 108 1.72 -1.73 -15.26
C GLN A 108 2.68 -2.59 -14.44
N CYS A 109 3.34 -2.01 -13.43
CA CYS A 109 4.27 -2.74 -12.55
C CYS A 109 3.57 -3.40 -11.35
N ALA A 110 2.26 -3.14 -11.14
CA ALA A 110 1.50 -3.68 -10.02
C ALA A 110 1.58 -5.22 -9.96
N PRO A 111 2.09 -5.82 -8.86
CA PRO A 111 2.32 -7.27 -8.77
C PRO A 111 1.06 -8.10 -8.92
N SER A 112 -0.09 -7.61 -8.47
CA SER A 112 -1.36 -8.32 -8.63
C SER A 112 -1.82 -8.45 -10.08
N ALA A 113 -1.20 -7.69 -11.01
CA ALA A 113 -1.46 -7.75 -12.45
C ALA A 113 -0.29 -8.36 -13.23
N ALA A 114 0.93 -7.91 -12.98
CA ALA A 114 2.12 -8.27 -13.74
C ALA A 114 2.88 -9.49 -13.18
N GLY A 115 2.58 -9.89 -11.95
CA GLY A 115 3.38 -10.84 -11.17
C GLY A 115 4.52 -10.13 -10.43
N ASN A 116 5.10 -10.83 -9.47
CA ASN A 116 6.25 -10.36 -8.71
C ASN A 116 7.57 -10.97 -9.22
N ILE A 117 8.70 -10.50 -8.70
CA ILE A 117 10.00 -11.15 -8.99
C ILE A 117 9.97 -12.59 -8.47
N PRO A 118 10.72 -13.53 -9.11
CA PRO A 118 10.68 -14.94 -8.75
C PRO A 118 10.97 -15.23 -7.28
N GLN A 119 11.85 -14.47 -6.63
CA GLN A 119 12.23 -14.65 -5.23
C GLN A 119 11.09 -14.28 -4.27
N GLU A 120 10.32 -13.23 -4.56
CA GLU A 120 9.16 -12.86 -3.76
C GLU A 120 7.97 -13.81 -3.99
N SER A 121 7.82 -14.30 -5.23
CA SER A 121 6.83 -15.34 -5.55
C SER A 121 7.16 -16.66 -4.81
N ASP A 122 8.45 -17.08 -4.76
CA ASP A 122 8.86 -18.25 -3.96
C ASP A 122 8.65 -18.02 -2.45
N PHE A 123 8.94 -16.83 -1.96
CA PHE A 123 8.68 -16.48 -0.56
C PHE A 123 7.20 -16.62 -0.21
N THR A 124 6.30 -16.12 -1.07
CA THR A 124 4.85 -16.30 -0.93
C THR A 124 4.46 -17.79 -0.98
N ALA A 125 4.99 -18.56 -1.94
CA ALA A 125 4.74 -19.99 -2.06
C ALA A 125 5.18 -20.78 -0.82
N ARG A 126 6.26 -20.38 -0.17
CA ARG A 126 6.75 -21.00 1.07
C ARG A 126 5.78 -20.78 2.23
N TRP A 127 5.18 -19.59 2.36
CA TRP A 127 4.13 -19.32 3.34
C TRP A 127 2.89 -20.19 3.10
N LEU A 128 2.43 -20.30 1.84
CA LEU A 128 1.30 -21.16 1.47
C LEU A 128 1.55 -22.63 1.87
N ARG A 129 2.75 -23.17 1.59
CA ARG A 129 3.12 -24.54 1.96
C ARG A 129 3.13 -24.77 3.48
N ARG A 130 3.27 -23.71 4.28
CA ARG A 130 3.20 -23.81 5.75
C ARG A 130 1.75 -23.61 6.28
N GLY A 131 0.77 -23.44 5.40
CA GLY A 131 -0.61 -23.25 5.80
C GLY A 131 -0.96 -21.82 6.23
N TYR A 132 -0.25 -20.83 5.71
CA TYR A 132 -0.59 -19.42 5.85
C TYR A 132 -1.24 -18.91 4.56
N ALA A 133 -2.37 -18.20 4.66
CA ALA A 133 -2.86 -17.41 3.56
C ALA A 133 -1.96 -16.16 3.41
N VAL A 134 -1.69 -15.77 2.17
CA VAL A 134 -0.93 -14.55 1.89
C VAL A 134 -1.83 -13.55 1.19
N VAL A 135 -1.92 -12.34 1.75
CA VAL A 135 -2.60 -11.22 1.13
C VAL A 135 -1.54 -10.15 0.84
N ALA A 136 -1.47 -9.65 -0.39
CA ALA A 136 -0.40 -8.77 -0.84
C ALA A 136 -0.99 -7.52 -1.49
N THR A 137 -0.72 -6.34 -0.89
CA THR A 137 -1.11 -5.06 -1.48
C THR A 137 -0.14 -4.66 -2.59
N ASP A 138 -0.64 -3.97 -3.62
CA ASP A 138 0.20 -3.29 -4.61
C ASP A 138 0.58 -1.87 -4.15
N TYR A 139 0.03 -1.39 -3.05
CA TYR A 139 -0.02 -0.01 -2.57
C TYR A 139 -0.88 0.92 -3.45
N ALA A 140 -1.53 1.89 -2.82
CA ALA A 140 -2.34 2.89 -3.53
C ALA A 140 -1.48 3.73 -4.48
N GLY A 141 -2.00 3.98 -5.68
CA GLY A 141 -1.28 4.70 -6.72
C GLY A 141 -0.37 3.81 -7.59
N LEU A 142 -0.40 2.48 -7.37
CA LEU A 142 0.22 1.52 -8.27
C LEU A 142 -0.87 0.62 -8.87
N GLY A 143 -1.20 0.84 -10.15
CA GLY A 143 -2.34 0.22 -10.80
C GLY A 143 -3.70 0.81 -10.43
N THR A 144 -3.72 1.97 -9.78
CA THR A 144 -4.90 2.72 -9.36
C THR A 144 -4.68 4.22 -9.54
N PRO A 145 -5.74 5.06 -9.58
CA PRO A 145 -5.58 6.51 -9.77
C PRO A 145 -4.67 7.17 -8.73
N GLY A 146 -3.84 8.10 -9.19
CA GLY A 146 -2.82 8.81 -8.42
C GLY A 146 -1.43 8.24 -8.66
N GLU A 147 -0.41 8.82 -8.02
CA GLU A 147 0.96 8.29 -8.04
C GLU A 147 1.20 7.45 -6.78
N LEU A 148 2.03 6.40 -6.91
CA LEU A 148 2.51 5.65 -5.74
C LEU A 148 3.28 6.59 -4.80
N THR A 149 2.81 6.74 -3.57
CA THR A 149 3.53 7.49 -2.54
C THR A 149 4.66 6.63 -1.97
N TYR A 150 5.70 6.43 -2.81
CA TYR A 150 6.82 5.52 -2.56
C TYR A 150 7.53 5.83 -1.24
N LEU A 151 7.62 4.84 -0.34
CA LEU A 151 8.17 4.94 1.02
C LEU A 151 7.42 5.89 1.96
N ASP A 152 6.17 6.26 1.67
CA ASP A 152 5.29 6.86 2.65
C ASP A 152 4.92 5.81 3.71
N GLY A 153 5.51 5.92 4.88
CA GLY A 153 5.38 4.89 5.92
C GLY A 153 3.96 4.68 6.38
N LEU A 154 3.22 5.76 6.61
CA LEU A 154 1.84 5.68 7.12
C LEU A 154 0.85 5.21 6.06
N ALA A 155 0.93 5.74 4.83
CA ALA A 155 0.09 5.28 3.73
C ALA A 155 0.33 3.80 3.42
N ALA A 156 1.59 3.35 3.36
CA ALA A 156 1.93 1.95 3.14
C ALA A 156 1.39 1.05 4.26
N ALA A 157 1.46 1.49 5.53
CA ALA A 157 0.90 0.76 6.65
C ALA A 157 -0.62 0.58 6.54
N HIS A 158 -1.35 1.65 6.18
CA HIS A 158 -2.80 1.57 5.94
C HIS A 158 -3.10 0.56 4.84
N ASN A 159 -2.36 0.60 3.71
CA ASN A 159 -2.58 -0.31 2.60
C ASN A 159 -2.38 -1.79 2.99
N VAL A 160 -1.35 -2.10 3.78
CA VAL A 160 -1.05 -3.44 4.30
C VAL A 160 -2.16 -3.94 5.22
N ILE A 161 -2.68 -3.09 6.11
CA ILE A 161 -3.72 -3.44 7.08
C ILE A 161 -5.08 -3.62 6.38
N ASP A 162 -5.46 -2.68 5.52
CA ASP A 162 -6.76 -2.68 4.86
C ASP A 162 -6.90 -3.80 3.83
N MET A 163 -5.77 -4.27 3.25
CA MET A 163 -5.74 -5.48 2.45
C MET A 163 -6.17 -6.72 3.23
N VAL A 164 -5.82 -6.83 4.53
CA VAL A 164 -6.30 -7.92 5.40
C VAL A 164 -7.81 -7.82 5.62
N ARG A 165 -8.35 -6.63 5.86
CA ARG A 165 -9.79 -6.41 6.00
C ARG A 165 -10.53 -6.79 4.72
N ALA A 166 -10.05 -6.30 3.57
CA ALA A 166 -10.64 -6.57 2.26
C ALA A 166 -10.64 -8.06 1.93
N ALA A 167 -9.51 -8.74 2.12
CA ALA A 167 -9.39 -10.16 1.87
C ALA A 167 -10.34 -11.00 2.74
N ARG A 168 -10.46 -10.68 4.03
CA ARG A 168 -11.38 -11.36 4.96
C ARG A 168 -12.86 -11.09 4.65
N ALA A 169 -13.18 -9.94 4.08
CA ALA A 169 -14.55 -9.66 3.62
C ALA A 169 -14.95 -10.54 2.43
N VAL A 170 -13.98 -10.94 1.60
CA VAL A 170 -14.18 -11.82 0.44
C VAL A 170 -14.12 -13.30 0.83
N ASP A 171 -13.16 -13.67 1.66
CA ASP A 171 -12.95 -15.07 2.07
C ASP A 171 -13.03 -15.21 3.61
N PRO A 172 -14.17 -15.68 4.15
CA PRO A 172 -14.35 -15.89 5.58
C PRO A 172 -13.51 -17.03 6.15
N ALA A 173 -12.85 -17.84 5.32
CA ALA A 173 -11.89 -18.84 5.77
C ALA A 173 -10.57 -18.23 6.26
N LEU A 174 -10.33 -16.93 6.01
CA LEU A 174 -9.18 -16.20 6.54
C LEU A 174 -9.39 -15.82 8.01
N SER A 175 -8.42 -16.17 8.84
CA SER A 175 -8.41 -15.80 10.27
C SER A 175 -8.26 -14.30 10.47
N SER A 176 -8.74 -13.76 11.61
CA SER A 176 -8.38 -12.41 12.04
C SER A 176 -6.93 -12.30 12.52
N ARG A 177 -6.27 -13.43 12.84
CA ARG A 177 -4.86 -13.46 13.28
C ARG A 177 -3.93 -13.26 12.09
N TRP A 178 -3.07 -12.26 12.19
CA TRP A 178 -2.19 -11.91 11.09
C TRP A 178 -0.88 -11.28 11.55
N ILE A 179 0.12 -11.35 10.66
CA ILE A 179 1.38 -10.60 10.74
C ILE A 179 1.58 -9.79 9.46
N ALA A 180 2.35 -8.71 9.56
CA ALA A 180 2.92 -8.04 8.39
C ALA A 180 4.27 -8.67 8.04
N ALA A 181 4.58 -8.79 6.73
CA ALA A 181 5.88 -9.24 6.28
C ALA A 181 6.30 -8.50 5.02
N GLY A 182 7.59 -8.22 4.84
CA GLY A 182 8.05 -7.59 3.61
C GLY A 182 9.55 -7.47 3.49
N LEU A 183 10.00 -7.24 2.24
CA LEU A 183 11.40 -6.99 1.89
C LEU A 183 11.59 -5.55 1.44
N SER A 184 12.71 -4.91 1.82
CA SER A 184 13.09 -3.61 1.28
C SER A 184 12.01 -2.54 1.53
N GLN A 185 11.43 -1.91 0.50
CA GLN A 185 10.23 -1.08 0.61
C GLN A 185 9.15 -1.77 1.46
N GLY A 186 8.93 -3.06 1.23
CA GLY A 186 7.97 -3.85 2.00
C GLY A 186 8.39 -4.05 3.46
N GLY A 187 9.68 -4.16 3.74
CA GLY A 187 10.21 -4.19 5.10
C GLY A 187 9.97 -2.86 5.84
N HIS A 188 10.16 -1.74 5.15
CA HIS A 188 9.80 -0.41 5.64
C HIS A 188 8.30 -0.31 5.93
N ALA A 189 7.45 -0.78 5.01
CA ALA A 189 6.00 -0.83 5.19
C ALA A 189 5.60 -1.70 6.38
N ALA A 190 6.23 -2.89 6.55
CA ALA A 190 5.95 -3.80 7.66
C ALA A 190 6.30 -3.19 9.04
N LEU A 191 7.38 -2.42 9.13
CA LEU A 191 7.75 -1.71 10.36
C LEU A 191 6.76 -0.60 10.70
N ASN A 192 6.35 0.21 9.72
CA ASN A 192 5.33 1.23 9.92
C ASN A 192 3.96 0.61 10.25
N THR A 193 3.60 -0.50 9.60
CA THR A 193 2.42 -1.30 9.95
C THR A 193 2.46 -1.74 11.41
N ALA A 194 3.60 -2.26 11.87
CA ALA A 194 3.76 -2.72 13.25
C ALA A 194 3.52 -1.63 14.29
N HIS A 195 3.80 -0.38 13.95
CA HIS A 195 3.61 0.75 14.84
C HIS A 195 2.13 1.14 15.00
N VAL A 196 1.32 1.01 13.91
CA VAL A 196 -0.06 1.54 13.92
C VAL A 196 -1.14 0.46 13.96
N ALA A 197 -0.82 -0.80 13.63
CA ALA A 197 -1.81 -1.84 13.33
C ALA A 197 -2.84 -2.06 14.46
N THR A 198 -2.42 -2.16 15.70
CA THR A 198 -3.32 -2.44 16.83
C THR A 198 -4.30 -1.29 17.07
N ALA A 199 -3.85 -0.04 16.92
CA ALA A 199 -4.69 1.13 17.11
C ALA A 199 -5.60 1.39 15.89
N TYR A 200 -5.06 1.21 14.67
CA TYR A 200 -5.79 1.46 13.42
C TYR A 200 -6.83 0.37 13.11
N ALA A 201 -6.54 -0.88 13.47
CA ALA A 201 -7.38 -2.03 13.17
C ALA A 201 -7.67 -2.90 14.39
N PRO A 202 -8.38 -2.38 15.42
CA PRO A 202 -8.71 -3.16 16.62
C PRO A 202 -9.67 -4.33 16.34
N ASP A 203 -10.28 -4.39 15.18
CA ASP A 203 -11.10 -5.48 14.66
C ASP A 203 -10.28 -6.68 14.15
N LEU A 204 -8.96 -6.51 13.97
CA LEU A 204 -8.03 -7.54 13.55
C LEU A 204 -7.11 -7.95 14.72
N ASP A 205 -6.68 -9.21 14.73
CA ASP A 205 -5.77 -9.75 15.75
C ASP A 205 -4.32 -9.73 15.24
N TYR A 206 -3.71 -8.52 15.26
CA TYR A 206 -2.34 -8.31 14.84
C TYR A 206 -1.34 -8.95 15.82
N ARG A 207 -0.32 -9.67 15.29
CA ARG A 207 0.61 -10.49 16.08
C ARG A 207 2.08 -10.16 15.93
N GLY A 208 2.47 -9.30 15.00
CA GLY A 208 3.86 -8.88 14.83
C GLY A 208 4.26 -8.66 13.38
N ALA A 209 5.50 -8.24 13.16
CA ALA A 209 6.05 -7.99 11.84
C ALA A 209 7.36 -8.71 11.57
N VAL A 210 7.55 -9.09 10.30
CA VAL A 210 8.79 -9.59 9.70
C VAL A 210 9.29 -8.56 8.70
N ALA A 211 10.38 -7.87 9.01
CA ALA A 211 10.99 -6.87 8.16
C ALA A 211 12.36 -7.34 7.68
N LEU A 212 12.51 -7.55 6.38
CA LEU A 212 13.72 -8.05 5.76
C LEU A 212 14.39 -6.96 4.92
N GLY A 213 15.70 -6.74 5.08
CA GLY A 213 16.44 -5.73 4.34
C GLY A 213 15.74 -4.35 4.36
N ALA A 214 15.11 -4.00 5.48
CA ALA A 214 14.27 -2.80 5.59
C ALA A 214 15.12 -1.53 5.63
N PRO A 215 14.90 -0.56 4.72
CA PRO A 215 15.57 0.73 4.79
C PRO A 215 15.01 1.54 5.97
N THR A 216 15.91 1.96 6.85
CA THR A 216 15.61 2.76 8.04
C THR A 216 16.51 3.98 8.10
N ASN A 217 16.12 5.01 8.86
CA ASN A 217 16.85 6.29 8.95
C ASN A 217 17.08 6.97 7.57
N LEU A 218 16.22 6.69 6.57
CA LEU A 218 16.33 7.23 5.22
C LEU A 218 16.13 8.76 5.17
N ASP A 219 15.29 9.28 6.04
CA ASP A 219 15.06 10.71 6.20
C ASP A 219 16.36 11.48 6.39
N GLN A 220 17.28 10.93 7.20
CA GLN A 220 18.59 11.53 7.45
C GLN A 220 19.51 11.46 6.22
N VAL A 221 19.47 10.36 5.48
CA VAL A 221 20.30 10.15 4.29
C VAL A 221 19.80 11.00 3.11
N PHE A 222 18.48 10.96 2.84
CA PHE A 222 17.90 11.65 1.69
C PHE A 222 17.90 13.18 1.86
N ALA A 223 17.72 13.67 3.09
CA ALA A 223 17.83 15.10 3.39
C ALA A 223 19.23 15.68 3.11
N LEU A 224 20.25 14.86 2.89
CA LEU A 224 21.57 15.33 2.44
C LEU A 224 21.61 15.60 0.93
N GLY A 225 20.54 15.31 0.19
CA GLY A 225 20.45 15.51 -1.26
C GLY A 225 20.67 16.99 -1.64
N ARG A 226 21.61 17.25 -2.57
CA ARG A 226 21.93 18.58 -3.08
C ARG A 226 22.73 18.49 -4.38
N PRO A 227 22.79 19.57 -5.19
CA PRO A 227 23.64 19.61 -6.37
C PRO A 227 25.09 19.27 -6.04
N GLY A 228 25.74 18.53 -6.94
CA GLY A 228 27.17 18.21 -6.86
C GLY A 228 27.53 17.02 -5.94
N ILE A 229 26.57 16.33 -5.31
CA ILE A 229 26.86 15.06 -4.66
C ILE A 229 27.22 14.02 -5.73
N PRO A 230 28.41 13.38 -5.65
CA PRO A 230 28.81 12.37 -6.61
C PRO A 230 28.02 11.07 -6.44
N ASN A 231 28.16 10.16 -7.38
CA ASN A 231 27.70 8.79 -7.21
C ASN A 231 28.50 8.13 -6.06
N LEU A 232 27.79 7.69 -5.03
CA LEU A 232 28.39 7.11 -3.81
C LEU A 232 28.63 5.59 -3.94
N GLY A 233 28.33 5.01 -5.11
CA GLY A 233 28.48 3.56 -5.33
C GLY A 233 27.45 2.71 -4.61
N LEU A 234 26.40 3.30 -4.03
CA LEU A 234 25.29 2.58 -3.44
C LEU A 234 24.28 2.19 -4.51
N ALA A 235 24.04 0.89 -4.61
CA ALA A 235 23.19 0.34 -5.66
C ALA A 235 21.75 0.90 -5.57
N GLY A 236 21.31 1.58 -6.62
CA GLY A 236 19.97 2.12 -6.74
C GLY A 236 19.69 3.41 -5.96
N LEU A 237 20.62 3.97 -5.20
CA LEU A 237 20.38 5.15 -4.36
C LEU A 237 19.74 6.31 -5.14
N THR A 238 20.29 6.67 -6.30
CA THR A 238 19.76 7.76 -7.14
C THR A 238 18.30 7.52 -7.52
N LYS A 239 17.97 6.28 -7.91
CA LYS A 239 16.60 5.85 -8.24
C LYS A 239 15.68 5.98 -7.04
N PHE A 240 16.07 5.46 -5.87
CA PHE A 240 15.21 5.46 -4.68
C PHE A 240 14.95 6.87 -4.16
N VAL A 241 15.95 7.73 -4.18
CA VAL A 241 15.77 9.16 -3.86
C VAL A 241 14.78 9.80 -4.82
N LEU A 242 14.91 9.55 -6.13
CA LEU A 242 14.00 10.11 -7.11
C LEU A 242 12.56 9.58 -6.95
N PHE A 243 12.40 8.27 -6.73
CA PHE A 243 11.08 7.68 -6.49
C PHE A 243 10.40 8.28 -5.26
N THR A 244 11.17 8.53 -4.20
CA THR A 244 10.67 9.24 -3.01
C THR A 244 10.22 10.66 -3.35
N MET A 245 10.99 11.40 -4.15
CA MET A 245 10.58 12.76 -4.56
C MET A 245 9.29 12.74 -5.40
N VAL A 246 9.13 11.75 -6.28
CA VAL A 246 7.89 11.57 -7.06
C VAL A 246 6.72 11.25 -6.14
N GLY A 247 6.87 10.32 -5.19
CA GLY A 247 5.82 9.98 -4.23
C GLY A 247 5.45 11.16 -3.32
N MET A 248 6.44 11.92 -2.84
CA MET A 248 6.21 13.13 -2.04
C MET A 248 5.47 14.22 -2.83
N ARG A 249 5.64 14.29 -4.15
CA ARG A 249 4.91 15.23 -5.01
C ARG A 249 3.39 15.02 -4.96
N ASP A 250 2.95 13.76 -4.96
CA ASP A 250 1.52 13.39 -4.83
C ASP A 250 1.03 13.57 -3.38
N ALA A 251 1.79 13.09 -2.40
CA ALA A 251 1.40 13.13 -0.99
C ALA A 251 1.42 14.54 -0.39
N ARG A 252 2.34 15.41 -0.85
CA ARG A 252 2.58 16.74 -0.29
C ARG A 252 2.71 17.81 -1.39
N PRO A 253 1.61 18.09 -2.12
CA PRO A 253 1.62 19.10 -3.19
C PRO A 253 1.96 20.51 -2.70
N ASP A 254 1.75 20.78 -1.41
CA ASP A 254 2.13 22.03 -0.74
C ASP A 254 3.64 22.32 -0.76
N LEU A 255 4.49 21.28 -0.87
CA LEU A 255 5.95 21.41 -0.83
C LEU A 255 6.57 21.80 -2.19
N ASN A 256 5.79 21.78 -3.27
CA ASN A 256 6.28 22.10 -4.62
C ASN A 256 7.58 21.36 -4.97
N ILE A 257 7.56 20.03 -4.84
CA ILE A 257 8.73 19.15 -5.00
C ILE A 257 9.47 19.38 -6.32
N ASP A 258 8.75 19.65 -7.41
CA ASP A 258 9.36 19.91 -8.73
C ASP A 258 10.31 21.11 -8.74
N SER A 259 10.17 22.04 -7.78
CA SER A 259 11.08 23.18 -7.64
C SER A 259 12.50 22.80 -7.15
N TYR A 260 12.64 21.61 -6.56
CA TYR A 260 13.94 21.08 -6.13
C TYR A 260 14.66 20.32 -7.24
N LEU A 261 13.88 19.77 -8.21
CA LEU A 261 14.45 18.94 -9.27
C LEU A 261 15.18 19.77 -10.33
N SER A 262 16.33 19.29 -10.75
CA SER A 262 17.05 19.77 -11.93
C SER A 262 16.28 19.43 -13.23
N PRO A 263 16.68 19.95 -14.40
CA PRO A 263 16.13 19.47 -15.68
C PRO A 263 16.25 17.95 -15.84
N ARG A 264 17.40 17.36 -15.44
CA ARG A 264 17.59 15.89 -15.48
C ARG A 264 16.71 15.17 -14.48
N GLY A 265 16.57 15.69 -13.25
CA GLY A 265 15.68 15.15 -12.24
C GLY A 265 14.21 15.12 -12.69
N ARG A 266 13.72 16.21 -13.31
CA ARG A 266 12.36 16.26 -13.86
C ARG A 266 12.15 15.29 -15.03
N GLU A 267 13.13 15.16 -15.92
CA GLU A 267 13.09 14.18 -17.00
C GLU A 267 12.96 12.76 -16.46
N LEU A 268 13.83 12.38 -15.52
CA LEU A 268 13.80 11.06 -14.89
C LEU A 268 12.52 10.83 -14.08
N ALA A 269 12.00 11.84 -13.38
CA ALA A 269 10.74 11.75 -12.67
C ALA A 269 9.56 11.43 -13.60
N ARG A 270 9.53 12.04 -14.78
CA ARG A 270 8.53 11.74 -15.81
C ARG A 270 8.64 10.31 -16.35
N ILE A 271 9.87 9.81 -16.55
CA ILE A 271 10.11 8.45 -17.02
C ILE A 271 9.74 7.42 -15.94
N ALA A 272 10.05 7.72 -14.67
CA ALA A 272 9.80 6.83 -13.53
C ALA A 272 8.32 6.40 -13.40
N THR A 273 7.38 7.24 -13.81
CA THR A 273 5.94 6.94 -13.80
C THR A 273 5.46 6.20 -15.06
N GLN A 274 6.36 5.83 -15.97
CA GLN A 274 6.03 5.20 -17.25
C GLN A 274 6.62 3.80 -17.42
N VAL A 275 7.66 3.45 -16.65
CA VAL A 275 8.38 2.19 -16.78
C VAL A 275 8.61 1.52 -15.43
N CYS A 276 8.85 0.21 -15.44
CA CYS A 276 9.16 -0.53 -14.23
C CYS A 276 10.65 -0.40 -13.85
N THR A 277 10.99 -0.79 -12.62
CA THR A 277 12.31 -0.51 -12.03
C THR A 277 13.49 -1.07 -12.82
N VAL A 278 13.31 -2.21 -13.50
CA VAL A 278 14.38 -2.84 -14.30
C VAL A 278 14.72 -1.95 -15.50
N GLU A 279 13.73 -1.54 -16.27
CA GLU A 279 13.90 -0.64 -17.41
C GLU A 279 14.36 0.75 -16.95
N PHE A 280 13.85 1.24 -15.81
CA PHE A 280 14.23 2.53 -15.28
C PHE A 280 15.72 2.64 -14.93
N ASN A 281 16.38 1.53 -14.58
CA ASN A 281 17.82 1.53 -14.31
C ASN A 281 18.63 1.99 -15.53
N ASP A 282 18.21 1.64 -16.74
CA ASP A 282 18.90 2.07 -17.99
C ASP A 282 18.78 3.58 -18.19
N HIS A 283 17.64 4.17 -17.82
CA HIS A 283 17.42 5.61 -17.90
C HIS A 283 18.21 6.39 -16.84
N VAL A 284 18.35 5.85 -15.62
CA VAL A 284 19.20 6.46 -14.58
C VAL A 284 20.66 6.44 -15.02
N GLY A 285 21.13 5.31 -15.56
CA GLY A 285 22.50 5.14 -16.01
C GLY A 285 23.50 5.49 -14.90
N ASN A 286 24.42 6.41 -15.19
CA ASN A 286 25.43 6.88 -14.25
C ASN A 286 25.05 8.15 -13.48
N ALA A 287 23.78 8.58 -13.55
CA ALA A 287 23.36 9.77 -12.84
C ALA A 287 23.58 9.63 -11.32
N SER A 288 24.16 10.66 -10.73
CA SER A 288 24.33 10.76 -9.28
C SER A 288 23.09 11.35 -8.62
N VAL A 289 23.00 11.27 -7.29
CA VAL A 289 21.98 11.99 -6.52
C VAL A 289 22.07 13.50 -6.78
N GLY A 290 23.29 14.04 -6.93
CA GLY A 290 23.50 15.46 -7.21
C GLY A 290 22.94 15.93 -8.55
N ASP A 291 22.85 15.04 -9.55
CA ASP A 291 22.29 15.37 -10.86
C ASP A 291 20.76 15.54 -10.82
N LEU A 292 20.10 15.01 -9.78
CA LEU A 292 18.65 15.12 -9.61
C LEU A 292 18.20 16.51 -9.20
N PHE A 293 19.06 17.30 -8.54
CA PHE A 293 18.64 18.50 -7.81
C PHE A 293 19.23 19.79 -8.36
N SER A 294 18.45 20.85 -8.31
CA SER A 294 18.85 22.23 -8.61
C SER A 294 19.20 23.03 -7.34
N ARG A 295 18.77 22.56 -6.17
CA ARG A 295 19.02 23.15 -4.85
C ARG A 295 19.04 22.08 -3.74
N PRO A 296 19.59 22.38 -2.55
CA PRO A 296 19.59 21.47 -1.41
C PRO A 296 18.19 21.09 -0.93
N LEU A 297 18.07 19.92 -0.30
CA LEU A 297 16.81 19.39 0.27
C LEU A 297 16.62 19.72 1.78
N ASP A 298 17.49 20.58 2.34
CA ASP A 298 17.48 20.88 3.78
C ASP A 298 16.12 21.37 4.29
N ASP A 299 15.41 22.16 3.47
CA ASP A 299 14.07 22.68 3.78
C ASP A 299 13.00 21.56 3.89
N LEU A 300 13.22 20.42 3.22
CA LEU A 300 12.31 19.28 3.22
C LEU A 300 12.55 18.31 4.39
N ARG A 301 13.60 18.51 5.19
CA ARG A 301 13.98 17.58 6.27
C ARG A 301 12.83 17.22 7.22
N PRO A 302 12.01 18.16 7.72
CA PRO A 302 10.88 17.82 8.59
C PRO A 302 9.83 16.97 7.86
N ALA A 303 9.52 17.30 6.60
CA ALA A 303 8.56 16.56 5.80
C ALA A 303 9.08 15.14 5.42
N MET A 304 10.40 15.02 5.17
CA MET A 304 11.01 13.71 4.95
C MET A 304 11.00 12.84 6.21
N ALA A 305 11.20 13.42 7.38
CA ALA A 305 11.12 12.69 8.64
C ALA A 305 9.71 12.15 8.90
N ASP A 306 8.69 12.93 8.60
CA ASP A 306 7.28 12.51 8.68
C ASP A 306 6.92 11.42 7.65
N TYR A 307 7.36 11.60 6.41
CA TYR A 307 7.04 10.75 5.28
C TYR A 307 7.79 9.40 5.27
N LEU A 308 9.13 9.44 5.48
CA LEU A 308 10.04 8.29 5.40
C LEU A 308 10.30 7.63 6.74
N GLY A 309 9.96 8.30 7.83
CA GLY A 309 10.36 7.90 9.17
C GLY A 309 9.86 6.51 9.54
N VAL A 310 10.75 5.72 10.13
CA VAL A 310 10.38 4.47 10.80
C VAL A 310 10.45 4.73 12.30
N PRO A 311 9.33 4.58 13.03
CA PRO A 311 9.31 4.78 14.47
C PRO A 311 10.34 3.92 15.21
N THR A 312 11.00 4.49 16.21
CA THR A 312 12.00 3.78 17.03
C THR A 312 11.47 3.36 18.38
N THR A 313 10.20 3.66 18.67
CA THR A 313 9.49 3.36 19.92
C THR A 313 8.02 3.07 19.65
N GLY A 314 7.27 2.62 20.66
CA GLY A 314 5.80 2.48 20.58
C GLY A 314 5.31 1.20 19.90
N TYR A 315 6.16 0.24 19.66
CA TYR A 315 5.77 -1.09 19.18
C TYR A 315 5.18 -1.92 20.33
N ASP A 316 3.95 -2.38 20.15
CA ASP A 316 3.21 -3.17 21.14
C ASP A 316 3.17 -4.68 20.80
N ARG A 317 3.78 -5.08 19.70
CA ARG A 317 3.91 -6.47 19.25
C ARG A 317 5.34 -6.76 18.84
N PRO A 318 5.76 -8.05 18.90
CA PRO A 318 7.11 -8.45 18.54
C PRO A 318 7.50 -8.10 17.12
N LEU A 319 8.78 -7.78 16.93
CA LEU A 319 9.39 -7.53 15.62
C LEU A 319 10.45 -8.58 15.30
N PHE A 320 10.49 -9.03 14.06
CA PHE A 320 11.60 -9.77 13.48
C PHE A 320 12.28 -8.93 12.41
N LEU A 321 13.59 -8.67 12.58
CA LEU A 321 14.42 -8.00 11.58
C LEU A 321 15.44 -9.00 11.03
N GLY A 322 15.47 -9.15 9.70
CA GLY A 322 16.46 -9.96 8.99
C GLY A 322 17.27 -9.09 8.03
N GLN A 323 18.64 -9.23 8.08
CA GLN A 323 19.54 -8.43 7.24
C GLN A 323 20.64 -9.26 6.62
N GLY A 324 20.79 -9.18 5.31
CA GLY A 324 21.96 -9.69 4.59
C GLY A 324 23.20 -8.86 4.88
N VAL A 325 24.32 -9.52 5.17
CA VAL A 325 25.55 -8.80 5.54
C VAL A 325 26.22 -8.19 4.30
N VAL A 326 26.05 -8.83 3.12
CA VAL A 326 26.61 -8.33 1.86
C VAL A 326 25.60 -7.54 1.04
N ASP A 327 24.56 -7.02 1.69
CA ASP A 327 23.54 -6.16 1.07
C ASP A 327 24.14 -4.79 0.73
N LEU A 328 24.21 -4.47 -0.58
CA LEU A 328 24.68 -3.18 -1.10
C LEU A 328 23.54 -2.20 -1.43
N VAL A 329 22.29 -2.63 -1.29
CA VAL A 329 21.09 -1.80 -1.50
C VAL A 329 20.69 -1.11 -0.21
N VAL A 330 20.57 -1.88 0.88
CA VAL A 330 20.37 -1.40 2.25
C VAL A 330 21.56 -1.83 3.09
N PRO A 331 22.62 -1.02 3.17
CA PRO A 331 23.82 -1.37 3.91
C PRO A 331 23.56 -1.67 5.39
N ILE A 332 24.09 -2.77 5.89
CA ILE A 332 23.89 -3.25 7.26
C ILE A 332 24.16 -2.19 8.37
N PRO A 333 25.07 -1.20 8.23
CA PRO A 333 25.22 -0.18 9.27
C PRO A 333 23.95 0.60 9.56
N LEU A 334 23.07 0.85 8.58
CA LEU A 334 21.79 1.52 8.79
C LEU A 334 20.85 0.65 9.66
N THR A 335 20.78 -0.64 9.35
CA THR A 335 20.00 -1.61 10.13
C THR A 335 20.53 -1.72 11.57
N LEU A 336 21.86 -1.77 11.77
CA LEU A 336 22.46 -1.85 13.11
C LEU A 336 22.17 -0.60 13.94
N ALA A 337 22.18 0.59 13.33
CA ALA A 337 21.78 1.83 14.01
C ALA A 337 20.32 1.76 14.49
N PHE A 338 19.41 1.26 13.62
CA PHE A 338 18.01 1.09 13.97
C PHE A 338 17.79 0.03 15.07
N VAL A 339 18.50 -1.11 15.00
CA VAL A 339 18.49 -2.14 16.05
C VAL A 339 18.93 -1.56 17.40
N GLY A 340 19.96 -0.69 17.41
CA GLY A 340 20.39 0.02 18.62
C GLY A 340 19.27 0.91 19.18
N GLN A 341 18.55 1.64 18.33
CA GLN A 341 17.42 2.49 18.71
C GLN A 341 16.27 1.67 19.33
N LEU A 342 15.88 0.55 18.68
CA LEU A 342 14.83 -0.35 19.17
C LEU A 342 15.21 -1.03 20.48
N THR A 343 16.48 -1.40 20.64
CA THR A 343 16.98 -2.00 21.89
C THR A 343 16.93 -0.99 23.03
N ALA A 344 17.30 0.26 22.79
CA ALA A 344 17.22 1.33 23.76
C ALA A 344 15.78 1.64 24.22
N SER A 345 14.80 1.44 23.34
CA SER A 345 13.36 1.59 23.64
C SER A 345 12.72 0.33 24.24
N GLN A 346 13.50 -0.73 24.49
CA GLN A 346 13.02 -2.02 25.02
C GLN A 346 11.95 -2.70 24.16
N THR A 347 11.99 -2.49 22.83
CA THR A 347 11.11 -3.18 21.88
C THR A 347 11.39 -4.69 21.90
N ASP A 348 10.33 -5.51 21.86
CA ASP A 348 10.46 -6.97 21.72
C ASP A 348 10.96 -7.29 20.29
N LEU A 349 12.28 -7.47 20.18
CA LEU A 349 13.00 -7.57 18.92
C LEU A 349 13.76 -8.89 18.80
N THR A 350 13.51 -9.61 17.72
CA THR A 350 14.39 -10.67 17.22
C THR A 350 15.18 -10.15 16.01
N PHE A 351 16.48 -9.98 16.14
CA PHE A 351 17.35 -9.59 15.02
C PHE A 351 18.23 -10.74 14.56
N ARG A 352 18.33 -10.95 13.25
CA ARG A 352 19.18 -11.97 12.60
C ARG A 352 19.94 -11.36 11.43
N THR A 353 21.19 -11.80 11.29
CA THR A 353 22.04 -11.44 10.14
C THR A 353 22.38 -12.70 9.34
N TYR A 354 22.50 -12.57 8.03
CA TYR A 354 22.78 -13.65 7.10
C TYR A 354 24.07 -13.31 6.34
N PRO A 355 25.21 -13.94 6.71
CA PRO A 355 26.56 -13.53 6.26
C PRO A 355 26.72 -13.47 4.74
N ASP A 356 26.15 -14.43 4.03
CA ASP A 356 26.34 -14.59 2.58
C ASP A 356 25.16 -14.06 1.75
N ALA A 357 24.14 -13.49 2.41
CA ALA A 357 22.97 -13.00 1.72
C ALA A 357 23.15 -11.53 1.26
N ASP A 358 22.88 -11.30 -0.02
CA ASP A 358 22.64 -9.97 -0.56
C ASP A 358 21.21 -9.51 -0.27
N HIS A 359 20.82 -8.38 -0.85
CA HIS A 359 19.50 -7.77 -0.62
C HIS A 359 18.34 -8.75 -0.88
N ILE A 360 18.28 -9.32 -2.08
CA ILE A 360 17.19 -10.24 -2.47
C ILE A 360 17.37 -11.62 -1.84
N GLY A 361 18.60 -12.09 -1.72
CA GLY A 361 18.96 -13.37 -1.07
C GLY A 361 18.52 -13.44 0.39
N THR A 362 18.32 -12.29 1.04
CA THR A 362 17.78 -12.22 2.41
C THR A 362 16.40 -12.89 2.53
N LEU A 363 15.55 -12.86 1.50
CA LEU A 363 14.25 -13.57 1.50
C LEU A 363 14.40 -15.07 1.75
N ALA A 364 15.30 -15.71 0.99
CA ALA A 364 15.52 -17.15 1.10
C ALA A 364 16.26 -17.53 2.39
N ALA A 365 17.27 -16.73 2.77
CA ALA A 365 18.11 -16.99 3.94
C ALA A 365 17.33 -16.80 5.26
N ALA A 366 16.41 -15.84 5.32
CA ALA A 366 15.67 -15.51 6.54
C ALA A 366 14.38 -16.33 6.70
N PHE A 367 13.94 -17.07 5.70
CA PHE A 367 12.58 -17.63 5.69
C PHE A 367 12.29 -18.52 6.90
N ASP A 368 13.18 -19.44 7.26
CA ASP A 368 12.93 -20.40 8.34
C ASP A 368 12.86 -19.71 9.71
N ASP A 369 13.71 -18.70 9.95
CA ASP A 369 13.67 -17.89 11.16
C ASP A 369 12.40 -17.04 11.23
N ALA A 370 12.00 -16.42 10.11
CA ALA A 370 10.79 -15.64 9.96
C ALA A 370 9.53 -16.52 10.18
N ALA A 371 9.54 -17.74 9.62
CA ALA A 371 8.45 -18.68 9.80
C ALA A 371 8.34 -19.15 11.26
N ALA A 372 9.47 -19.45 11.91
CA ALA A 372 9.48 -19.79 13.33
C ALA A 372 8.98 -18.63 14.22
N PHE A 373 9.27 -17.38 13.85
CA PHE A 373 8.73 -16.20 14.51
C PHE A 373 7.21 -16.14 14.33
N ALA A 374 6.71 -16.30 13.10
CA ALA A 374 5.28 -16.28 12.78
C ALA A 374 4.52 -17.41 13.49
N ASP A 375 5.07 -18.64 13.51
CA ASP A 375 4.47 -19.79 14.19
C ASP A 375 4.22 -19.50 15.66
N ARG A 376 5.15 -18.81 16.35
CA ARG A 376 4.96 -18.42 17.77
C ARG A 376 3.88 -17.37 17.94
N GLY A 377 3.82 -16.36 17.06
CA GLY A 377 2.85 -15.27 17.14
C GLY A 377 1.45 -15.69 16.74
N LEU A 378 1.34 -16.56 15.73
CA LEU A 378 0.07 -16.95 15.12
C LEU A 378 -0.51 -18.29 15.68
N ALA A 379 0.24 -18.99 16.54
CA ALA A 379 -0.31 -20.15 17.25
C ALA A 379 -1.64 -19.78 17.92
N ALA A 380 -2.64 -20.69 17.83
CA ALA A 380 -3.87 -20.52 18.59
C ALA A 380 -3.51 -20.38 20.07
N ALA A 381 -4.13 -19.43 20.76
CA ALA A 381 -4.10 -19.46 22.22
C ALA A 381 -4.64 -20.81 22.67
N ARG A 382 -3.81 -21.58 23.37
CA ARG A 382 -4.21 -22.86 23.96
C ARG A 382 -5.21 -22.64 25.07
#